data_2443a363d19752229124dfb24eddceb6
#
_entry.id   2443a363d19752229124dfb24eddceb6
#
_cell.length_a   1.000
_cell.length_b   1.000
_cell.length_c   1.000
_cell.angle_alpha   90.00
_cell.angle_beta   90.00
_cell.angle_gamma   90.00
#
_symmetry.space_group_name_H-M   'P 1'
#
loop_
_entity.id
_entity.type
_entity.pdbx_description
1 polymer ?
#
loop_
_entity_poly.entity_id
_entity_poly.type
_entity_poly.pdbx_seq_one_letter_code
_entity_poly.pdbx_strand_id
1 'polypeptide(L)'
;MKIGFIGCGNMATAIINGITNNNVVSEKDINAYDIFDGATKKLKENKDINICENEKDVVKSSDIIFLAVKPNVQASVLKAIDGEIKDKLIISIAAGKTIEFIESNLKCKAKIVRVMPNINAKVGEAISAYCFNDSVTEEDKTNVESLLNGIGQV
;
A
#
# COMPACT_ATOMS: atom_id res chain seq x y z
N MET A 1 4.19 13.12 -4.32
CA MET A 1 3.43 12.07 -3.62
C MET A 1 4.35 10.88 -3.35
N LYS A 2 4.49 10.52 -2.10
CA LYS A 2 5.36 9.40 -1.69
C LYS A 2 4.49 8.22 -1.28
N ILE A 3 4.84 7.04 -1.77
CA ILE A 3 4.07 5.81 -1.59
C ILE A 3 4.85 4.84 -0.74
N GLY A 4 4.22 4.34 0.32
CA GLY A 4 4.82 3.35 1.21
C GLY A 4 4.20 1.98 1.01
N PHE A 5 5.01 0.94 1.20
CA PHE A 5 4.56 -0.45 1.15
C PHE A 5 5.00 -1.16 2.42
N ILE A 6 4.04 -1.64 3.18
CA ILE A 6 4.30 -2.53 4.32
C ILE A 6 3.93 -3.93 3.84
N GLY A 7 4.94 -4.76 3.65
CA GLY A 7 4.83 -6.05 2.97
C GLY A 7 5.27 -5.94 1.52
N CYS A 8 6.16 -6.83 1.08
CA CYS A 8 6.78 -6.79 -0.24
C CYS A 8 6.66 -8.14 -0.95
N GLY A 9 5.52 -8.79 -0.80
CA GLY A 9 5.23 -10.06 -1.48
C GLY A 9 4.88 -9.86 -2.95
N ASN A 10 4.31 -10.91 -3.57
CA ASN A 10 4.01 -10.91 -5.00
C ASN A 10 3.08 -9.78 -5.43
N MET A 11 2.02 -9.54 -4.67
CA MET A 11 1.04 -8.50 -5.04
C MET A 11 1.64 -7.10 -4.89
N ALA A 12 2.35 -6.84 -3.80
CA ALA A 12 3.02 -5.55 -3.61
C ALA A 12 4.05 -5.29 -4.71
N THR A 13 4.84 -6.30 -5.07
CA THR A 13 5.81 -6.21 -6.15
C THR A 13 5.14 -5.90 -7.48
N ALA A 14 4.02 -6.55 -7.78
CA ALA A 14 3.26 -6.29 -9.00
C ALA A 14 2.75 -4.84 -9.06
N ILE A 15 2.26 -4.32 -7.94
CA ILE A 15 1.80 -2.93 -7.85
C ILE A 15 2.97 -1.96 -8.06
N ILE A 16 4.09 -2.19 -7.38
CA ILE A 16 5.29 -1.36 -7.53
C ILE A 16 5.74 -1.33 -8.99
N ASN A 17 5.81 -2.49 -9.63
CA ASN A 17 6.20 -2.58 -11.04
C ASN A 17 5.22 -1.81 -11.94
N GLY A 18 3.93 -1.97 -11.70
CA GLY A 18 2.90 -1.29 -12.50
C GLY A 18 3.00 0.22 -12.40
N ILE A 19 3.07 0.76 -11.20
CA ILE A 19 3.07 2.21 -11.00
C ILE A 19 4.40 2.87 -11.41
N THR A 20 5.51 2.17 -11.33
CA THR A 20 6.81 2.70 -11.77
C THR A 20 7.00 2.55 -13.28
N ASN A 21 6.65 1.39 -13.84
CA ASN A 21 6.80 1.16 -15.27
C ASN A 21 5.87 2.03 -16.12
N ASN A 22 4.72 2.42 -15.58
CA ASN A 22 3.78 3.31 -16.26
C ASN A 22 3.97 4.78 -15.86
N ASN A 23 5.07 5.09 -15.18
CA ASN A 23 5.44 6.46 -14.79
C ASN A 23 4.40 7.19 -13.93
N VAL A 24 3.60 6.45 -13.16
CA VAL A 24 2.66 7.05 -12.21
C VAL A 24 3.41 7.65 -11.03
N VAL A 25 4.44 6.93 -10.55
CA VAL A 25 5.28 7.34 -9.43
C VAL A 25 6.74 7.02 -9.77
N SER A 26 7.66 7.90 -9.36
CA SER A 26 9.10 7.64 -9.49
C SER A 26 9.54 6.56 -8.50
N GLU A 27 10.50 5.73 -8.88
CA GLU A 27 11.08 4.73 -7.97
C GLU A 27 11.60 5.34 -6.68
N LYS A 28 12.16 6.53 -6.75
CA LYS A 28 12.72 7.26 -5.59
C LYS A 28 11.65 7.70 -4.60
N ASP A 29 10.40 7.76 -5.01
CA ASP A 29 9.27 8.16 -4.17
C ASP A 29 8.58 6.96 -3.51
N ILE A 30 9.14 5.75 -3.64
CA ILE A 30 8.61 4.54 -3.03
C ILE A 30 9.45 4.14 -1.83
N ASN A 31 8.78 3.91 -0.70
CA ASN A 31 9.37 3.44 0.55
C ASN A 31 8.77 2.06 0.87
N ALA A 32 9.61 1.11 1.24
CA ALA A 32 9.14 -0.27 1.45
C ALA A 32 9.80 -0.93 2.64
N TYR A 33 9.06 -1.80 3.30
CA TYR A 33 9.55 -2.63 4.38
C TYR A 33 8.84 -3.99 4.36
N ASP A 34 9.60 -5.05 4.62
CA ASP A 34 9.08 -6.38 4.85
C ASP A 34 9.91 -7.01 5.96
N ILE A 35 9.27 -7.74 6.87
CA ILE A 35 9.96 -8.44 7.94
C ILE A 35 10.93 -9.49 7.37
N PHE A 36 10.68 -9.96 6.16
CA PHE A 36 11.54 -10.89 5.46
C PHE A 36 12.50 -10.11 4.53
N ASP A 37 13.75 -10.01 4.92
CA ASP A 37 14.77 -9.23 4.20
C ASP A 37 14.94 -9.63 2.74
N GLY A 38 14.74 -10.90 2.41
CA GLY A 38 14.85 -11.39 1.04
C GLY A 38 13.91 -10.71 0.07
N ALA A 39 12.70 -10.33 0.53
CA ALA A 39 11.72 -9.65 -0.29
C ALA A 39 12.18 -8.24 -0.68
N THR A 40 12.72 -7.48 0.27
CA THR A 40 13.21 -6.12 0.02
C THR A 40 14.50 -6.13 -0.80
N LYS A 41 15.38 -7.07 -0.56
CA LYS A 41 16.61 -7.23 -1.36
C LYS A 41 16.28 -7.45 -2.83
N LYS A 42 15.31 -8.31 -3.11
CA LYS A 42 14.89 -8.60 -4.47
C LYS A 42 14.34 -7.36 -5.18
N LEU A 43 13.57 -6.54 -4.48
CA LEU A 43 13.08 -5.28 -5.02
C LEU A 43 14.21 -4.30 -5.30
N LYS A 44 15.16 -4.16 -4.39
CA LYS A 44 16.27 -3.23 -4.51
C LYS A 44 17.21 -3.58 -5.66
N GLU A 45 17.33 -4.85 -6.01
CA GLU A 45 18.14 -5.30 -7.14
C GLU A 45 17.62 -4.76 -8.48
N ASN A 46 16.31 -4.57 -8.58
CA ASN A 46 15.65 -4.21 -9.84
C ASN A 46 15.17 -2.76 -9.90
N LYS A 47 15.04 -2.09 -8.75
CA LYS A 47 14.47 -0.74 -8.69
C LYS A 47 15.18 0.11 -7.63
N ASP A 48 15.27 1.40 -7.88
CA ASP A 48 15.91 2.36 -6.97
C ASP A 48 14.90 2.89 -5.94
N ILE A 49 14.30 1.97 -5.18
CA ILE A 49 13.35 2.33 -4.12
C ILE A 49 14.05 2.42 -2.77
N ASN A 50 13.40 3.06 -1.80
CA ASN A 50 13.93 3.23 -0.46
C ASN A 50 13.47 2.08 0.43
N ILE A 51 14.41 1.36 1.03
CA ILE A 51 14.11 0.27 1.97
C ILE A 51 14.19 0.83 3.38
N CYS A 52 13.08 0.70 4.11
CA CYS A 52 12.99 1.18 5.49
C CYS A 52 13.31 0.07 6.49
N GLU A 53 13.61 0.46 7.72
CA GLU A 53 14.00 -0.47 8.78
C GLU A 53 12.81 -1.06 9.54
N ASN A 54 11.65 -0.40 9.49
CA ASN A 54 10.45 -0.85 10.18
C ASN A 54 9.20 -0.21 9.57
N GLU A 55 8.03 -0.63 10.04
CA GLU A 55 6.74 -0.13 9.55
C GLU A 55 6.56 1.36 9.80
N LYS A 56 6.97 1.84 10.97
CA LYS A 56 6.84 3.27 11.33
C LYS A 56 7.61 4.16 10.38
N ASP A 57 8.79 3.74 9.96
CA ASP A 57 9.61 4.53 9.03
C ASP A 57 8.94 4.64 7.67
N VAL A 58 8.27 3.58 7.21
CA VAL A 58 7.49 3.62 5.97
C VAL A 58 6.39 4.68 6.09
N VAL A 59 5.64 4.66 7.17
CA VAL A 59 4.52 5.60 7.38
C VAL A 59 5.00 7.03 7.47
N LYS A 60 6.06 7.29 8.24
CA LYS A 60 6.61 8.64 8.39
C LYS A 60 7.10 9.23 7.08
N SER A 61 7.61 8.39 6.18
CA SER A 61 8.21 8.82 4.93
C SER A 61 7.23 8.85 3.76
N SER A 62 5.97 8.49 3.98
CA SER A 62 5.01 8.28 2.90
C SER A 62 3.72 9.06 3.14
N ASP A 63 3.01 9.36 2.05
CA ASP A 63 1.69 10.02 2.10
C ASP A 63 0.57 8.98 1.97
N ILE A 64 0.80 7.94 1.18
CA ILE A 64 -0.13 6.85 0.93
C ILE A 64 0.59 5.54 1.27
N ILE A 65 -0.03 4.70 2.08
CA ILE A 65 0.57 3.46 2.55
C ILE A 65 -0.26 2.26 2.07
N PHE A 66 0.37 1.39 1.28
CA PHE A 66 -0.20 0.09 0.92
C PHE A 66 0.08 -0.90 2.04
N LEU A 67 -0.99 -1.44 2.60
CA LEU A 67 -0.91 -2.48 3.63
C LEU A 67 -1.04 -3.83 2.92
N ALA A 68 0.11 -4.45 2.67
CA ALA A 68 0.23 -5.63 1.82
C ALA A 68 0.72 -6.87 2.59
N VAL A 69 0.50 -6.89 3.89
CA VAL A 69 0.84 -8.04 4.75
C VAL A 69 -0.30 -9.05 4.76
N LYS A 70 0.01 -10.29 5.13
CA LYS A 70 -0.99 -11.35 5.24
C LYS A 70 -2.09 -10.97 6.25
N PRO A 71 -3.33 -11.44 6.04
CA PRO A 71 -4.45 -11.07 6.91
C PRO A 71 -4.20 -11.31 8.40
N ASN A 72 -3.52 -12.40 8.76
CA ASN A 72 -3.23 -12.73 10.15
C ASN A 72 -2.17 -11.82 10.80
N VAL A 73 -1.49 -11.00 10.04
CA VAL A 73 -0.45 -10.08 10.52
C VAL A 73 -0.97 -8.64 10.62
N GLN A 74 -2.06 -8.32 9.95
CA GLN A 74 -2.56 -6.95 9.86
C GLN A 74 -2.81 -6.27 11.21
N ALA A 75 -3.41 -6.97 12.16
CA ALA A 75 -3.73 -6.37 13.46
C ALA A 75 -2.48 -5.85 14.17
N SER A 76 -1.39 -6.64 14.19
CA SER A 76 -0.15 -6.22 14.84
C SER A 76 0.52 -5.06 14.12
N VAL A 77 0.48 -5.05 12.79
CA VAL A 77 1.04 -3.96 11.98
C VAL A 77 0.26 -2.66 12.23
N LEU A 78 -1.07 -2.71 12.21
CA LEU A 78 -1.90 -1.55 12.46
C LEU A 78 -1.63 -0.93 13.84
N LYS A 79 -1.49 -1.76 14.85
CA LYS A 79 -1.14 -1.29 16.20
C LYS A 79 0.24 -0.64 16.24
N ALA A 80 1.19 -1.18 15.47
CA ALA A 80 2.56 -0.63 15.43
C ALA A 80 2.60 0.76 14.78
N ILE A 81 1.75 1.03 13.79
CA ILE A 81 1.76 2.30 13.04
C ILE A 81 0.73 3.31 13.54
N ASP A 82 -0.13 2.95 14.49
CA ASP A 82 -1.27 3.76 14.90
C ASP A 82 -0.89 5.20 15.27
N GLY A 83 0.22 5.40 15.95
CA GLY A 83 0.66 6.74 16.35
C GLY A 83 1.18 7.62 15.21
N GLU A 84 1.45 7.04 14.04
CA GLU A 84 2.07 7.74 12.91
C GLU A 84 1.14 7.93 11.72
N ILE A 85 -0.10 7.41 11.81
CA ILE A 85 -0.99 7.27 10.64
C ILE A 85 -1.92 8.46 10.42
N LYS A 86 -1.96 9.41 11.34
CA LYS A 86 -2.86 10.56 11.25
C LYS A 86 -2.66 11.31 9.92
N ASP A 87 -3.76 11.60 9.25
CA ASP A 87 -3.80 12.33 7.97
C ASP A 87 -3.16 11.57 6.80
N LYS A 88 -2.78 10.31 7.00
CA LYS A 88 -2.27 9.45 5.94
C LYS A 88 -3.41 8.62 5.33
N LEU A 89 -3.20 8.15 4.11
CA LEU A 89 -4.14 7.26 3.44
C LEU A 89 -3.62 5.84 3.50
N ILE A 90 -4.43 4.91 4.01
CA ILE A 90 -4.11 3.48 4.03
C ILE A 90 -4.87 2.81 2.89
N ILE A 91 -4.16 2.06 2.06
CA ILE A 91 -4.77 1.20 1.04
C ILE A 91 -4.48 -0.24 1.43
N SER A 92 -5.53 -0.99 1.81
CA SER A 92 -5.40 -2.39 2.18
C SER A 92 -5.67 -3.28 0.98
N ILE A 93 -4.79 -4.24 0.73
CA ILE A 93 -4.94 -5.22 -0.35
C ILE A 93 -5.08 -6.65 0.19
N ALA A 94 -5.24 -6.81 1.50
CA ALA A 94 -5.39 -8.13 2.12
C ALA A 94 -6.82 -8.65 1.95
N ALA A 95 -6.94 -9.88 1.47
CA ALA A 95 -8.23 -10.55 1.30
C ALA A 95 -8.91 -10.77 2.66
N GLY A 96 -10.24 -10.63 2.70
CA GLY A 96 -11.04 -10.96 3.87
C GLY A 96 -11.02 -9.97 5.03
N LYS A 97 -10.28 -8.88 4.92
CA LYS A 97 -10.24 -7.86 5.97
C LYS A 97 -11.05 -6.63 5.55
N THR A 98 -12.03 -6.25 6.35
CA THR A 98 -12.93 -5.13 6.07
C THR A 98 -12.35 -3.82 6.54
N ILE A 99 -12.94 -2.71 6.08
CA ILE A 99 -12.60 -1.37 6.57
C ILE A 99 -12.85 -1.30 8.09
N GLU A 100 -13.94 -1.86 8.57
CA GLU A 100 -14.30 -1.89 10.00
C GLU A 100 -13.23 -2.62 10.83
N PHE A 101 -12.68 -3.71 10.29
CA PHE A 101 -11.59 -4.42 10.96
C PHE A 101 -10.37 -3.51 11.12
N ILE A 102 -10.00 -2.78 10.06
CA ILE A 102 -8.85 -1.88 10.09
C ILE A 102 -9.09 -0.76 11.09
N GLU A 103 -10.27 -0.13 11.04
CA GLU A 103 -10.64 0.94 11.96
C GLU A 103 -10.61 0.48 13.42
N SER A 104 -11.04 -0.76 13.69
CA SER A 104 -11.08 -1.29 15.05
C SER A 104 -9.69 -1.51 15.67
N ASN A 105 -8.66 -1.59 14.85
CA ASN A 105 -7.27 -1.77 15.30
C ASN A 105 -6.49 -0.46 15.38
N LEU A 106 -7.13 0.67 15.08
CA LEU A 106 -6.53 2.00 15.14
C LEU A 106 -7.26 2.85 16.17
N LYS A 107 -6.52 3.59 16.97
CA LYS A 107 -7.09 4.54 17.94
C LYS A 107 -7.39 5.87 17.29
N CYS A 108 -6.59 6.28 16.30
CA CYS A 108 -6.82 7.51 15.56
C CYS A 108 -7.72 7.27 14.36
N LYS A 109 -8.36 8.34 13.89
CA LYS A 109 -9.18 8.30 12.69
C LYS A 109 -8.26 8.33 11.47
N ALA A 110 -8.40 7.35 10.57
CA ALA A 110 -7.57 7.24 9.38
C ALA A 110 -8.42 7.19 8.11
N LYS A 111 -7.83 7.61 6.99
CA LYS A 111 -8.42 7.45 5.67
C LYS A 111 -8.10 6.05 5.19
N ILE A 112 -9.12 5.26 4.87
CA ILE A 112 -8.93 3.84 4.53
C ILE A 112 -9.60 3.53 3.21
N VAL A 113 -8.83 2.90 2.32
CA VAL A 113 -9.32 2.33 1.06
C VAL A 113 -8.99 0.84 1.07
N ARG A 114 -9.95 0.04 0.68
CA ARG A 114 -9.75 -1.41 0.50
C ARG A 114 -9.81 -1.72 -0.98
N VAL A 115 -8.78 -2.39 -1.48
CA VAL A 115 -8.64 -2.72 -2.90
C VAL A 115 -8.54 -4.24 -3.03
N MET A 116 -9.18 -4.78 -4.06
CA MET A 116 -9.11 -6.20 -4.39
C MET A 116 -8.54 -6.35 -5.81
N PRO A 117 -7.22 -6.26 -5.96
CA PRO A 117 -6.60 -6.52 -7.26
C PRO A 117 -6.69 -8.01 -7.57
N ASN A 118 -6.81 -8.36 -8.85
CA ASN A 118 -6.79 -9.76 -9.23
C ASN A 118 -5.34 -10.20 -9.58
N ILE A 119 -5.15 -11.50 -9.78
CA ILE A 119 -3.82 -12.07 -10.03
C ILE A 119 -3.17 -11.55 -11.32
N ASN A 120 -3.96 -11.05 -12.25
CA ASN A 120 -3.44 -10.52 -13.52
C ASN A 120 -2.68 -9.19 -13.33
N ALA A 121 -2.64 -8.65 -12.13
CA ALA A 121 -1.85 -7.48 -11.81
C ALA A 121 -0.38 -7.62 -12.26
N LYS A 122 0.14 -8.84 -12.26
CA LYS A 122 1.51 -9.14 -12.66
C LYS A 122 1.80 -8.80 -14.12
N VAL A 123 0.78 -8.80 -14.97
CA VAL A 123 0.93 -8.46 -16.40
C VAL A 123 0.36 -7.08 -16.72
N GLY A 124 0.01 -6.29 -15.72
CA GLY A 124 -0.51 -4.94 -15.91
C GLY A 124 -1.95 -4.88 -16.40
N GLU A 125 -2.68 -5.98 -16.32
CA GLU A 125 -4.05 -6.10 -16.82
C GLU A 125 -5.07 -6.37 -15.71
N ALA A 126 -4.72 -6.06 -14.46
CA ALA A 126 -5.58 -6.29 -13.33
C ALA A 126 -6.82 -5.40 -13.38
N ILE A 127 -7.96 -5.99 -13.08
CA ILE A 127 -9.18 -5.24 -12.81
C ILE A 127 -9.27 -5.13 -11.29
N SER A 128 -9.36 -3.91 -10.78
CA SER A 128 -9.42 -3.65 -9.35
C SER A 128 -10.79 -3.10 -8.97
N ALA A 129 -11.32 -3.60 -7.87
CA ALA A 129 -12.49 -3.03 -7.22
C ALA A 129 -12.03 -2.43 -5.89
N TYR A 130 -12.64 -1.33 -5.48
CA TYR A 130 -12.27 -0.72 -4.21
C TYR A 130 -13.47 -0.11 -3.49
N CYS A 131 -13.34 0.00 -2.17
CA CYS A 131 -14.27 0.75 -1.32
C CYS A 131 -13.46 1.61 -0.34
N PHE A 132 -14.12 2.60 0.26
CA PHE A 132 -13.43 3.56 1.11
C PHE A 132 -14.33 3.97 2.27
N ASN A 133 -13.71 4.51 3.35
CA ASN A 133 -14.48 5.04 4.48
C ASN A 133 -14.79 6.53 4.26
N ASP A 134 -15.58 7.11 5.18
CA ASP A 134 -16.06 8.48 5.06
C ASP A 134 -14.99 9.54 5.18
N SER A 135 -13.80 9.17 5.66
CA SER A 135 -12.68 10.11 5.81
C SER A 135 -11.92 10.37 4.51
N VAL A 136 -12.12 9.52 3.50
CA VAL A 136 -11.44 9.64 2.20
C VAL A 136 -12.03 10.80 1.41
N THR A 137 -11.17 11.73 0.96
CA THR A 137 -11.60 12.90 0.19
C THR A 137 -11.67 12.60 -1.31
N GLU A 138 -12.24 13.51 -2.08
CA GLU A 138 -12.26 13.39 -3.55
C GLU A 138 -10.84 13.40 -4.14
N GLU A 139 -9.94 14.20 -3.57
CA GLU A 139 -8.53 14.20 -3.96
C GLU A 139 -7.88 12.85 -3.71
N ASP A 140 -8.16 12.25 -2.53
CA ASP A 140 -7.65 10.91 -2.20
C ASP A 140 -8.14 9.87 -3.22
N LYS A 141 -9.41 9.93 -3.60
CA LYS A 141 -9.99 9.02 -4.61
C LYS A 141 -9.30 9.17 -5.96
N THR A 142 -9.02 10.39 -6.38
CA THR A 142 -8.30 10.66 -7.63
C THR A 142 -6.90 10.05 -7.58
N ASN A 143 -6.19 10.21 -6.47
CA ASN A 143 -4.87 9.63 -6.29
C ASN A 143 -4.90 8.11 -6.32
N VAL A 144 -5.88 7.49 -5.66
CA VAL A 144 -6.07 6.04 -5.67
C VAL A 144 -6.32 5.53 -7.10
N GLU A 145 -7.20 6.19 -7.83
CA GLU A 145 -7.50 5.81 -9.22
C GLU A 145 -6.26 5.89 -10.11
N SER A 146 -5.44 6.93 -9.95
CA SER A 146 -4.18 7.07 -10.70
C SER A 146 -3.24 5.90 -10.41
N LEU A 147 -3.12 5.50 -9.14
CA LEU A 147 -2.27 4.39 -8.76
C LEU A 147 -2.80 3.06 -9.31
N LEU A 148 -4.11 2.82 -9.19
CA LEU A 148 -4.72 1.57 -9.66
C LEU A 148 -4.68 1.46 -11.18
N ASN A 149 -4.81 2.56 -11.91
CA ASN A 149 -4.67 2.56 -13.36
C ASN A 149 -3.27 2.17 -13.82
N GLY A 150 -2.27 2.34 -12.96
CA GLY A 150 -0.91 1.87 -13.22
C GLY A 150 -0.78 0.35 -13.26
N ILE A 151 -1.76 -0.38 -12.71
CA ILE A 151 -1.73 -1.84 -12.66
C ILE A 151 -2.88 -2.48 -13.47
N GLY A 152 -3.75 -1.68 -14.08
CA GLY A 152 -4.85 -2.19 -14.88
C GLY A 152 -6.07 -1.31 -14.83
N GLN A 153 -7.23 -1.86 -15.21
CA GLN A 153 -8.50 -1.14 -15.16
C GLN A 153 -9.09 -1.11 -13.75
N VAL A 154 -9.72 -0.01 -13.45
CA VAL A 154 -10.43 0.19 -12.19
C VAL A 154 -11.94 0.19 -12.44
#